data_9c1305578371859454046d5b62d6ac2a
#
_entry.id   9c1305578371859454046d5b62d6ac2a
#
_cell.length_a   1.000
_cell.length_b   1.000
_cell.length_c   1.000
_cell.angle_alpha   90.00
_cell.angle_beta   90.00
_cell.angle_gamma   90.00
#
_symmetry.space_group_name_H-M   'P 1'
#
loop_
_entity.id
_entity.type
_entity.pdbx_description
1 polymer ?
#
loop_
_entity_poly.entity_id
_entity_poly.type
_entity_poly.pdbx_seq_one_letter_code
_entity_poly.pdbx_strand_id
1 'polypeptide(L)'
;MKLKVLPIVITAVVTAVLLFGGWFIYRQVAVQTPIEKMVTQYDGVNSAQITINRNDVQMKLDLKPNVDLGRLVQYIHREGQGLIGSRTLKLDVVDHSNEALENWWGDAMFTVAQAMENKQYADITPTLSKMATGGIKVNTAMDDNNVYVSLRDGDASKFIILPRVPGQIGVWPNA
;
A
#
# COMPACT_ATOMS: atom_id res chain seq x y z
N MET A 1 -45.51 40.27 -0.14
CA MET A 1 -44.31 40.04 -1.00
C MET A 1 -44.30 38.59 -1.43
N LYS A 2 -44.41 38.30 -2.72
CA LYS A 2 -44.27 36.89 -3.22
C LYS A 2 -42.77 36.61 -3.38
N LEU A 3 -42.20 35.81 -2.50
CA LEU A 3 -40.82 35.32 -2.63
C LEU A 3 -40.67 34.60 -3.95
N LYS A 4 -39.76 35.05 -4.79
CA LYS A 4 -39.41 34.38 -6.05
C LYS A 4 -38.50 33.17 -5.72
N VAL A 5 -39.11 32.00 -5.47
CA VAL A 5 -38.44 30.79 -5.01
C VAL A 5 -37.44 30.26 -6.05
N LEU A 6 -37.77 30.41 -7.33
CA LEU A 6 -36.94 29.92 -8.43
C LEU A 6 -35.50 30.46 -8.44
N PRO A 7 -35.24 31.77 -8.36
CA PRO A 7 -33.86 32.26 -8.33
C PRO A 7 -33.11 31.83 -7.07
N ILE A 8 -33.78 31.67 -5.92
CA ILE A 8 -33.16 31.22 -4.67
C ILE A 8 -32.67 29.75 -4.85
N VAL A 9 -33.52 28.91 -5.41
CA VAL A 9 -33.15 27.50 -5.67
C VAL A 9 -31.98 27.40 -6.66
N ILE A 10 -32.01 28.17 -7.75
CA ILE A 10 -30.92 28.17 -8.74
C ILE A 10 -29.62 28.62 -8.08
N THR A 11 -29.63 29.71 -7.30
CA THR A 11 -28.41 30.18 -6.61
C THR A 11 -27.88 29.12 -5.63
N ALA A 12 -28.75 28.49 -4.85
CA ALA A 12 -28.37 27.42 -3.90
C ALA A 12 -27.72 26.23 -4.63
N VAL A 13 -28.29 25.78 -5.75
CA VAL A 13 -27.73 24.70 -6.56
C VAL A 13 -26.37 25.08 -7.15
N VAL A 14 -26.24 26.26 -7.73
CA VAL A 14 -24.97 26.75 -8.29
C VAL A 14 -23.90 26.83 -7.20
N THR A 15 -24.24 27.38 -6.03
CA THR A 15 -23.31 27.46 -4.90
C THR A 15 -22.88 26.05 -4.43
N ALA A 16 -23.83 25.12 -4.33
CA ALA A 16 -23.53 23.74 -3.95
C ALA A 16 -22.58 23.08 -4.98
N VAL A 17 -22.84 23.23 -6.28
CA VAL A 17 -21.96 22.68 -7.34
C VAL A 17 -20.56 23.28 -7.27
N LEU A 18 -20.42 24.60 -7.03
CA LEU A 18 -19.12 25.24 -6.89
C LEU A 18 -18.36 24.77 -5.64
N LEU A 19 -19.04 24.63 -4.51
CA LEU A 19 -18.41 24.18 -3.27
C LEU A 19 -18.00 22.69 -3.35
N PHE A 20 -18.91 21.83 -3.75
CA PHE A 20 -18.61 20.39 -3.85
C PHE A 20 -17.67 20.07 -5.01
N GLY A 21 -17.87 20.69 -6.17
CA GLY A 21 -17.00 20.53 -7.33
C GLY A 21 -15.59 21.08 -7.08
N GLY A 22 -15.51 22.29 -6.50
CA GLY A 22 -14.24 22.90 -6.11
C GLY A 22 -13.47 22.07 -5.07
N TRP A 23 -14.18 21.55 -4.07
CA TRP A 23 -13.60 20.64 -3.07
C TRP A 23 -13.08 19.34 -3.69
N PHE A 24 -13.84 18.74 -4.60
CA PHE A 24 -13.43 17.51 -5.29
C PHE A 24 -12.18 17.74 -6.14
N ILE A 25 -12.15 18.81 -6.94
CA ILE A 25 -10.98 19.16 -7.76
C ILE A 25 -9.77 19.49 -6.89
N TYR A 26 -9.96 20.26 -5.82
CA TYR A 26 -8.88 20.57 -4.88
C TYR A 26 -8.25 19.32 -4.29
N ARG A 27 -9.08 18.37 -3.84
CA ARG A 27 -8.60 17.11 -3.26
C ARG A 27 -7.81 16.27 -4.29
N GLN A 28 -8.28 16.21 -5.53
CA GLN A 28 -7.62 15.49 -6.62
C GLN A 28 -6.26 16.12 -6.94
N VAL A 29 -6.22 17.42 -7.14
CA VAL A 29 -5.03 18.12 -7.64
C VAL A 29 -4.03 18.42 -6.52
N ALA A 30 -4.47 18.80 -5.34
CA ALA A 30 -3.58 19.27 -4.28
C ALA A 30 -2.96 18.15 -3.43
N VAL A 31 -3.56 16.95 -3.42
CA VAL A 31 -3.07 15.87 -2.55
C VAL A 31 -2.80 14.59 -3.32
N GLN A 32 -3.76 14.09 -4.09
CA GLN A 32 -3.63 12.79 -4.77
C GLN A 32 -2.53 12.81 -5.85
N THR A 33 -2.58 13.79 -6.74
CA THR A 33 -1.60 13.91 -7.82
C THR A 33 -0.15 14.11 -7.34
N PRO A 34 0.16 14.93 -6.31
CA PRO A 34 1.51 15.03 -5.79
C PRO A 34 2.03 13.72 -5.19
N ILE A 35 1.20 12.98 -4.45
CA ILE A 35 1.60 11.69 -3.88
C ILE A 35 1.87 10.68 -4.99
N GLU A 36 0.98 10.58 -5.97
CA GLU A 36 1.13 9.69 -7.11
C GLU A 36 2.43 9.98 -7.89
N LYS A 37 2.69 11.25 -8.19
CA LYS A 37 3.94 11.67 -8.86
C LYS A 37 5.17 11.32 -8.04
N MET A 38 5.17 11.59 -6.74
CA MET A 38 6.27 11.26 -5.85
C MET A 38 6.57 9.76 -5.89
N VAL A 39 5.55 8.91 -5.76
CA VAL A 39 5.71 7.46 -5.72
C VAL A 39 6.15 6.91 -7.08
N THR A 40 5.58 7.38 -8.19
CA THR A 40 5.94 6.93 -9.55
C THR A 40 7.32 7.39 -10.01
N GLN A 41 7.91 8.42 -9.36
CA GLN A 41 9.29 8.84 -9.62
C GLN A 41 10.32 7.89 -8.97
N TYR A 42 9.92 7.04 -8.03
CA TYR A 42 10.82 6.07 -7.43
C TYR A 42 11.17 4.97 -8.44
N ASP A 43 12.48 4.71 -8.61
CA ASP A 43 12.91 3.68 -9.57
C ASP A 43 12.39 2.30 -9.14
N GLY A 44 11.72 1.66 -10.08
CA GLY A 44 11.10 0.34 -9.88
C GLY A 44 9.59 0.39 -9.60
N VAL A 45 8.96 1.56 -9.55
CA VAL A 45 7.51 1.68 -9.55
C VAL A 45 7.02 1.85 -11.00
N ASN A 46 6.21 0.91 -11.48
CA ASN A 46 5.59 1.00 -12.81
C ASN A 46 4.38 1.92 -12.79
N SER A 47 3.52 1.75 -11.79
CA SER A 47 2.34 2.60 -11.58
C SER A 47 1.92 2.62 -10.11
N ALA A 48 1.19 3.66 -9.72
CA ALA A 48 0.62 3.81 -8.39
C ALA A 48 -0.81 4.32 -8.51
N GLN A 49 -1.74 3.66 -7.82
CA GLN A 49 -3.11 4.12 -7.65
C GLN A 49 -3.29 4.58 -6.21
N ILE A 50 -3.67 5.83 -6.02
CA ILE A 50 -3.79 6.44 -4.71
C ILE A 50 -5.25 6.74 -4.41
N THR A 51 -5.75 6.25 -3.30
CA THR A 51 -7.08 6.57 -2.78
C THR A 51 -6.93 7.21 -1.39
N ILE A 52 -7.42 8.44 -1.26
CA ILE A 52 -7.32 9.19 -0.01
C ILE A 52 -8.67 9.18 0.69
N ASN A 53 -8.72 8.55 1.83
CA ASN A 53 -9.85 8.56 2.72
C ASN A 53 -9.63 9.56 3.88
N ARG A 54 -10.62 9.69 4.75
CA ARG A 54 -10.53 10.59 5.91
C ARG A 54 -9.41 10.18 6.86
N ASN A 55 -9.27 8.88 7.12
CA ASN A 55 -8.38 8.32 8.15
C ASN A 55 -7.20 7.54 7.56
N ASP A 56 -7.24 7.18 6.27
CA ASP A 56 -6.22 6.37 5.62
C ASP A 56 -5.91 6.86 4.20
N VAL A 57 -4.71 6.57 3.77
CA VAL A 57 -4.25 6.67 2.38
C VAL A 57 -3.96 5.26 1.90
N GLN A 58 -4.72 4.80 0.91
CA GLN A 58 -4.53 3.51 0.29
C GLN A 58 -3.70 3.69 -0.97
N MET A 59 -2.62 2.94 -1.09
CA MET A 59 -1.74 2.94 -2.26
C MET A 59 -1.67 1.53 -2.82
N LYS A 60 -2.14 1.35 -4.05
CA LYS A 60 -1.94 0.13 -4.81
C LYS A 60 -0.80 0.36 -5.80
N LEU A 61 0.27 -0.39 -5.63
CA LEU A 61 1.53 -0.21 -6.35
C LEU A 61 1.77 -1.37 -7.31
N ASP A 62 2.13 -1.06 -8.53
CA ASP A 62 2.71 -2.01 -9.48
C ASP A 62 4.23 -1.83 -9.47
N LEU A 63 4.96 -2.87 -9.11
CA LEU A 63 6.39 -2.83 -8.84
C LEU A 63 7.17 -3.74 -9.79
N LYS A 64 8.37 -3.31 -10.17
CA LYS A 64 9.33 -4.17 -10.84
C LYS A 64 9.87 -5.25 -9.90
N PRO A 65 10.26 -6.42 -10.41
CA PRO A 65 10.70 -7.55 -9.58
C PRO A 65 11.92 -7.30 -8.67
N ASN A 66 12.73 -6.30 -8.99
CA ASN A 66 13.98 -5.99 -8.28
C ASN A 66 13.85 -4.87 -7.24
N VAL A 67 12.62 -4.39 -6.98
CA VAL A 67 12.40 -3.31 -6.00
C VAL A 67 12.67 -3.79 -4.58
N ASP A 68 13.39 -2.97 -3.83
CA ASP A 68 13.50 -3.11 -2.38
C ASP A 68 12.26 -2.46 -1.73
N LEU A 69 11.31 -3.29 -1.33
CA LEU A 69 10.04 -2.82 -0.76
C LEU A 69 10.24 -2.02 0.54
N GLY A 70 11.19 -2.43 1.37
CA GLY A 70 11.49 -1.72 2.62
C GLY A 70 12.00 -0.30 2.37
N ARG A 71 12.90 -0.13 1.40
CA ARG A 71 13.41 1.21 1.02
C ARG A 71 12.34 2.06 0.37
N LEU A 72 11.48 1.46 -0.48
CA LEU A 72 10.35 2.17 -1.07
C LEU A 72 9.40 2.69 0.01
N VAL A 73 9.06 1.87 1.00
CA VAL A 73 8.18 2.28 2.11
C VAL A 73 8.82 3.39 2.94
N GLN A 74 10.11 3.28 3.27
CA GLN A 74 10.84 4.36 3.95
C GLN A 74 10.84 5.67 3.14
N TYR A 75 11.01 5.58 1.83
CA TYR A 75 10.93 6.74 0.92
C TYR A 75 9.54 7.37 0.96
N ILE A 76 8.47 6.56 0.86
CA ILE A 76 7.09 7.04 0.92
C ILE A 76 6.81 7.72 2.27
N HIS A 77 7.26 7.15 3.38
CA HIS A 77 7.10 7.77 4.70
C HIS A 77 7.84 9.11 4.80
N ARG A 78 9.10 9.18 4.35
CA ARG A 78 9.91 10.40 4.45
C ARG A 78 9.38 11.51 3.56
N GLU A 79 9.20 11.25 2.27
CA GLU A 79 8.79 12.26 1.30
C GLU A 79 7.27 12.53 1.33
N GLY A 80 6.48 11.53 1.71
CA GLY A 80 5.01 11.63 1.76
C GLY A 80 4.47 12.20 3.07
N GLN A 81 5.27 12.39 4.11
CA GLN A 81 4.81 12.79 5.44
C GLN A 81 3.93 14.05 5.42
N GLY A 82 4.34 15.08 4.67
CA GLY A 82 3.59 16.32 4.55
C GLY A 82 2.25 16.20 3.82
N LEU A 83 2.13 15.22 2.93
CA LEU A 83 0.94 14.97 2.10
C LEU A 83 -0.01 13.97 2.75
N ILE A 84 0.55 12.92 3.38
CA ILE A 84 -0.21 11.87 4.09
C ILE A 84 -0.74 12.44 5.41
N GLY A 85 0.05 13.25 6.11
CA GLY A 85 -0.30 13.83 7.41
C GLY A 85 -0.45 12.74 8.48
N SER A 86 -1.51 12.84 9.29
CA SER A 86 -1.80 11.88 10.37
C SER A 86 -2.59 10.64 9.93
N ARG A 87 -2.78 10.44 8.61
CA ARG A 87 -3.52 9.29 8.08
C ARG A 87 -2.67 8.02 8.13
N THR A 88 -3.34 6.90 8.31
CA THR A 88 -2.68 5.59 8.23
C THR A 88 -2.38 5.25 6.77
N LEU A 89 -1.14 4.90 6.47
CA LEU A 89 -0.76 4.39 5.16
C LEU A 89 -1.11 2.90 5.05
N LYS A 90 -1.89 2.54 4.03
CA LYS A 90 -2.19 1.16 3.64
C LYS A 90 -1.59 0.90 2.28
N LEU A 91 -0.69 -0.06 2.22
CA LEU A 91 0.00 -0.46 1.00
C LEU A 91 -0.55 -1.79 0.51
N ASP A 92 -0.86 -1.84 -0.76
CA ASP A 92 -1.20 -3.05 -1.52
C ASP A 92 -0.28 -3.11 -2.74
N VAL A 93 0.21 -4.29 -3.08
CA VAL A 93 1.11 -4.48 -4.22
C VAL A 93 0.46 -5.42 -5.21
N VAL A 94 0.46 -5.04 -6.48
CA VAL A 94 -0.03 -5.89 -7.57
C VAL A 94 0.81 -7.16 -7.61
N ASP A 95 0.16 -8.31 -7.57
CA ASP A 95 0.82 -9.61 -7.57
C ASP A 95 1.22 -10.00 -9.01
N HIS A 96 2.51 -10.26 -9.19
CA HIS A 96 3.12 -10.78 -10.42
C HIS A 96 3.78 -12.12 -10.17
N SER A 97 3.26 -12.89 -9.20
CA SER A 97 3.82 -14.19 -8.84
C SER A 97 3.56 -15.24 -9.92
N ASN A 98 4.35 -16.30 -9.85
CA ASN A 98 4.16 -17.55 -10.59
C ASN A 98 3.89 -18.69 -9.61
N GLU A 99 3.55 -19.86 -10.15
CA GLU A 99 3.25 -21.05 -9.34
C GLU A 99 4.41 -21.44 -8.42
N ALA A 100 5.66 -21.26 -8.87
CA ALA A 100 6.84 -21.57 -8.07
C ALA A 100 6.94 -20.67 -6.83
N LEU A 101 6.69 -19.37 -6.98
CA LEU A 101 6.68 -18.41 -5.87
C LEU A 101 5.50 -18.65 -4.92
N GLU A 102 4.32 -19.01 -5.46
CA GLU A 102 3.14 -19.34 -4.65
C GLU A 102 3.39 -20.57 -3.77
N ASN A 103 3.88 -21.66 -4.37
CA ASN A 103 4.17 -22.89 -3.65
C ASN A 103 5.26 -22.66 -2.61
N TRP A 104 6.34 -21.97 -2.99
CA TRP A 104 7.43 -21.66 -2.07
C TRP A 104 6.94 -20.83 -0.87
N TRP A 105 6.12 -19.81 -1.13
CA TRP A 105 5.56 -19.00 -0.05
C TRP A 105 4.60 -19.79 0.83
N GLY A 106 3.78 -20.67 0.24
CA GLY A 106 2.91 -21.58 0.97
C GLY A 106 3.64 -22.40 2.03
N ASP A 107 4.85 -22.88 1.70
CA ASP A 107 5.70 -23.63 2.64
C ASP A 107 6.39 -22.72 3.67
N ALA A 108 6.85 -21.54 3.24
CA ALA A 108 7.62 -20.62 4.08
C ALA A 108 6.74 -19.85 5.09
N MET A 109 5.49 -19.56 4.73
CA MET A 109 4.63 -18.68 5.52
C MET A 109 4.39 -19.15 6.96
N PHE A 110 4.33 -20.45 7.21
CA PHE A 110 4.13 -21.00 8.54
C PHE A 110 5.32 -20.73 9.46
N THR A 111 6.54 -20.86 8.92
CA THR A 111 7.75 -20.54 9.68
C THR A 111 7.85 -19.04 9.97
N VAL A 112 7.49 -18.20 9.00
CA VAL A 112 7.45 -16.75 9.20
C VAL A 112 6.40 -16.38 10.25
N ALA A 113 5.19 -16.95 10.16
CA ALA A 113 4.12 -16.71 11.12
C ALA A 113 4.55 -17.09 12.55
N GLN A 114 5.22 -18.23 12.72
CA GLN A 114 5.75 -18.67 14.01
C GLN A 114 6.80 -17.69 14.55
N ALA A 115 7.75 -17.25 13.69
CA ALA A 115 8.77 -16.29 14.09
C ALA A 115 8.16 -14.93 14.49
N MET A 116 7.11 -14.48 13.79
CA MET A 116 6.40 -13.25 14.11
C MET A 116 5.63 -13.36 15.43
N GLU A 117 4.92 -14.46 15.66
CA GLU A 117 4.19 -14.70 16.91
C GLU A 117 5.14 -14.70 18.11
N ASN A 118 6.31 -15.31 17.96
CA ASN A 118 7.34 -15.36 19.01
C ASN A 118 8.20 -14.08 19.07
N LYS A 119 7.93 -13.07 18.21
CA LYS A 119 8.74 -11.85 18.05
C LYS A 119 10.23 -12.12 17.73
N GLN A 120 10.51 -13.26 17.11
CA GLN A 120 11.83 -13.69 16.67
C GLN A 120 12.14 -13.18 15.24
N TYR A 121 11.98 -11.88 15.03
CA TYR A 121 12.14 -11.26 13.70
C TYR A 121 13.52 -11.49 13.08
N ALA A 122 14.57 -11.61 13.92
CA ALA A 122 15.93 -11.84 13.45
C ALA A 122 16.11 -13.21 12.76
N ASP A 123 15.24 -14.19 13.05
CA ASP A 123 15.31 -15.53 12.49
C ASP A 123 14.65 -15.62 11.10
N ILE A 124 13.83 -14.65 10.72
CA ILE A 124 13.08 -14.65 9.45
C ILE A 124 14.07 -14.67 8.27
N THR A 125 14.98 -13.71 8.22
CA THR A 125 15.92 -13.57 7.10
C THR A 125 16.78 -14.82 6.88
N PRO A 126 17.50 -15.35 7.89
CA PRO A 126 18.34 -16.52 7.69
C PRO A 126 17.53 -17.78 7.36
N THR A 127 16.33 -17.91 7.90
CA THR A 127 15.46 -19.05 7.62
C THR A 127 14.97 -19.02 6.17
N LEU A 128 14.43 -17.91 5.72
CA LEU A 128 13.96 -17.77 4.33
C LEU A 128 15.11 -17.92 3.33
N SER A 129 16.30 -17.40 3.67
CA SER A 129 17.48 -17.54 2.81
C SER A 129 17.93 -19.00 2.67
N LYS A 130 17.80 -19.82 3.73
CA LYS A 130 18.08 -21.27 3.67
C LYS A 130 17.05 -22.04 2.87
N MET A 131 15.80 -21.62 2.90
CA MET A 131 14.71 -22.22 2.13
C MET A 131 14.76 -21.84 0.64
N ALA A 132 15.45 -20.77 0.29
CA ALA A 132 15.55 -20.29 -1.09
C ALA A 132 16.31 -21.30 -1.96
N THR A 133 15.60 -21.92 -2.89
CA THR A 133 16.11 -22.93 -3.84
C THR A 133 15.63 -22.59 -5.24
N GLY A 134 16.16 -23.27 -6.25
CA GLY A 134 15.64 -23.20 -7.64
C GLY A 134 15.74 -21.83 -8.32
N GLY A 135 16.62 -20.92 -7.85
CA GLY A 135 16.77 -19.59 -8.45
C GLY A 135 15.91 -18.50 -7.78
N ILE A 136 15.05 -18.87 -6.83
CA ILE A 136 14.25 -17.92 -6.07
C ILE A 136 15.17 -17.05 -5.21
N LYS A 137 15.03 -15.74 -5.36
CA LYS A 137 15.72 -14.73 -4.55
C LYS A 137 14.77 -14.17 -3.52
N VAL A 138 15.24 -14.08 -2.29
CA VAL A 138 14.49 -13.56 -1.15
C VAL A 138 15.19 -12.31 -0.62
N ASN A 139 14.45 -11.24 -0.45
CA ASN A 139 14.86 -10.05 0.28
C ASN A 139 13.87 -9.77 1.40
N THR A 140 14.38 -9.39 2.57
CA THR A 140 13.55 -9.08 3.73
C THR A 140 13.95 -7.71 4.29
N ALA A 141 12.97 -6.97 4.75
CA ALA A 141 13.15 -5.72 5.46
C ALA A 141 12.13 -5.61 6.59
N MET A 142 12.37 -4.72 7.52
CA MET A 142 11.47 -4.49 8.64
C MET A 142 11.52 -3.02 9.05
N ASP A 143 10.37 -2.50 9.47
CA ASP A 143 10.24 -1.23 10.18
C ASP A 143 9.50 -1.43 11.52
N ASP A 144 9.05 -0.34 12.13
CA ASP A 144 8.34 -0.39 13.41
C ASP A 144 6.98 -1.08 13.31
N ASN A 145 6.37 -1.09 12.14
CA ASN A 145 4.99 -1.55 11.93
C ASN A 145 4.91 -2.89 11.19
N ASN A 146 5.84 -3.16 10.26
CA ASN A 146 5.73 -4.27 9.34
C ASN A 146 7.06 -5.02 9.15
N VAL A 147 6.93 -6.27 8.74
CA VAL A 147 7.98 -7.07 8.08
C VAL A 147 7.63 -7.18 6.60
N TYR A 148 8.59 -6.94 5.76
CA TYR A 148 8.48 -6.98 4.30
C TYR A 148 9.25 -8.18 3.77
N VAL A 149 8.61 -8.99 2.94
CA VAL A 149 9.26 -10.09 2.23
C VAL A 149 9.05 -9.88 0.75
N SER A 150 10.15 -9.84 0.01
CA SER A 150 10.14 -9.72 -1.45
C SER A 150 10.75 -10.99 -2.04
N LEU A 151 9.98 -11.67 -2.88
CA LEU A 151 10.36 -12.88 -3.57
C LEU A 151 10.51 -12.60 -5.06
N ARG A 152 11.51 -13.19 -5.72
CA ARG A 152 11.70 -13.06 -7.15
C ARG A 152 12.16 -14.39 -7.75
N ASP A 153 11.57 -14.72 -8.91
CA ASP A 153 11.97 -15.82 -9.77
C ASP A 153 11.95 -15.33 -11.23
N GLY A 154 13.13 -15.00 -11.78
CA GLY A 154 13.22 -14.35 -13.08
C GLY A 154 12.49 -13.00 -13.09
N ASP A 155 11.45 -12.91 -13.92
CA ASP A 155 10.59 -11.71 -14.06
C ASP A 155 9.35 -11.79 -13.15
N ALA A 156 9.06 -12.93 -12.53
CA ALA A 156 8.00 -13.07 -11.56
C ALA A 156 8.42 -12.50 -10.20
N SER A 157 7.47 -11.88 -9.49
CA SER A 157 7.72 -11.32 -8.16
C SER A 157 6.49 -11.40 -7.27
N LYS A 158 6.74 -11.59 -5.98
CA LYS A 158 5.72 -11.56 -4.94
C LYS A 158 6.21 -10.70 -3.79
N PHE A 159 5.38 -9.73 -3.40
CA PHE A 159 5.66 -8.81 -2.30
C PHE A 159 4.67 -9.06 -1.17
N ILE A 160 5.17 -9.31 0.02
CA ILE A 160 4.37 -9.64 1.19
C ILE A 160 4.65 -8.59 2.27
N ILE A 161 3.58 -8.02 2.85
CA ILE A 161 3.64 -7.07 3.94
C ILE A 161 2.94 -7.70 5.14
N LEU A 162 3.68 -7.94 6.19
CA LEU A 162 3.21 -8.62 7.40
C LEU A 162 3.22 -7.63 8.57
N PRO A 163 2.07 -7.23 9.11
CA PRO A 163 2.03 -6.32 10.25
C PRO A 163 2.62 -6.98 11.51
N ARG A 164 3.47 -6.26 12.23
CA ARG A 164 4.11 -6.74 13.48
C ARG A 164 3.15 -6.79 14.66
N VAL A 165 2.11 -5.98 14.62
CA VAL A 165 1.00 -6.06 15.56
C VAL A 165 -0.15 -6.75 14.84
N PRO A 166 -0.63 -7.91 15.31
CA PRO A 166 -1.77 -8.57 14.70
C PRO A 166 -2.94 -7.60 14.66
N GLY A 167 -3.41 -7.25 13.46
CA GLY A 167 -4.68 -6.56 13.31
C GLY A 167 -5.78 -7.49 13.85
N GLN A 168 -6.84 -6.94 14.42
CA GLN A 168 -8.04 -7.73 14.66
C GLN A 168 -8.46 -8.31 13.32
N ILE A 169 -8.40 -9.63 13.20
CA ILE A 169 -8.96 -10.34 12.05
C ILE A 169 -10.45 -10.03 12.09
N GLY A 170 -10.89 -9.13 11.22
CA GLY A 170 -12.31 -8.93 11.01
C GLY A 170 -12.90 -10.29 10.66
N VAL A 171 -13.95 -10.68 11.36
CA VAL A 171 -14.73 -11.89 11.03
C VAL A 171 -14.99 -11.82 9.53
N TRP A 172 -14.66 -12.87 8.81
CA TRP A 172 -14.97 -12.99 7.39
C TRP A 172 -16.43 -12.58 7.20
N PRO A 173 -16.76 -11.63 6.32
CA PRO A 173 -18.14 -11.40 6.00
C PRO A 173 -18.68 -12.72 5.49
N ASN A 174 -19.68 -13.26 6.19
CA ASN A 174 -20.36 -14.46 5.76
C ASN A 174 -20.81 -14.27 4.30
N ALA A 175 -20.39 -15.18 3.44
CA ALA A 175 -20.81 -15.25 2.05
C ALA A 175 -22.33 -15.32 1.93
#